data_6235a58b9d6184b305b0cea0319ab5bf
#
_entry.id   6235a58b9d6184b305b0cea0319ab5bf
#
_cell.length_a   1.000
_cell.length_b   1.000
_cell.length_c   1.000
_cell.angle_alpha   90.00
_cell.angle_beta   90.00
_cell.angle_gamma   90.00
#
_symmetry.space_group_name_H-M   'P 1'
#
loop_
_entity.id
_entity.type
_entity.pdbx_description
1 polymer ?
#
loop_
_entity_poly.entity_id
_entity_poly.type
_entity_poly.pdbx_seq_one_letter_code
_entity_poly.pdbx_strand_id
1 'polypeptide(L)'
;NNRNPLLTIDIGVDGLKTGHTEEAGYGLVASALRKERRVVLMITGLDSKRQRAEESERLIEWGFREFRNAQLFAAGDRVADAEVWLGDTARVPLVTAADVSVTLPFDAAAPSRMRAVYDGPIEAPIEEGAQIASLVIETEGLPPVTVPLLAGRTVARGGYVTRVQAAASTLLDRLAAQF
;
A
#
# COMPACT_ATOMS: atom_id res chain seq x y z
N ASN A 1 35.22 -4.85 -9.25
CA ASN A 1 34.49 -5.79 -10.10
C ASN A 1 33.34 -6.39 -9.28
N ASN A 2 32.09 -6.32 -9.79
CA ASN A 2 30.95 -6.92 -9.12
C ASN A 2 31.02 -8.45 -9.26
N ARG A 3 30.90 -9.18 -8.13
CA ARG A 3 30.96 -10.63 -8.07
C ARG A 3 29.59 -11.32 -8.10
N ASN A 4 28.53 -10.57 -8.40
CA ASN A 4 27.19 -11.12 -8.54
C ASN A 4 27.13 -12.02 -9.79
N PRO A 5 26.94 -13.34 -9.65
CA PRO A 5 26.97 -14.28 -10.78
C PRO A 5 25.77 -14.06 -11.72
N LEU A 6 24.66 -13.51 -11.21
CA LEU A 6 23.45 -13.32 -12.02
C LEU A 6 23.56 -12.19 -13.04
N LEU A 7 24.58 -11.31 -12.93
CA LEU A 7 24.81 -10.24 -13.92
C LEU A 7 25.26 -10.77 -15.29
N THR A 8 25.66 -12.05 -15.37
CA THR A 8 26.09 -12.68 -16.63
C THR A 8 24.97 -13.49 -17.28
N ILE A 9 23.79 -13.54 -16.66
CA ILE A 9 22.63 -14.29 -17.13
C ILE A 9 21.56 -13.30 -17.56
N ASP A 10 20.90 -13.56 -18.69
CA ASP A 10 19.85 -12.68 -19.22
C ASP A 10 18.49 -12.95 -18.55
N ILE A 11 18.42 -12.63 -17.25
CA ILE A 11 17.21 -12.75 -16.43
C ILE A 11 16.73 -11.40 -15.88
N GLY A 12 17.29 -10.29 -16.40
CA GLY A 12 16.94 -8.92 -16.00
C GLY A 12 17.63 -8.42 -14.73
N VAL A 13 18.66 -9.11 -14.22
CA VAL A 13 19.40 -8.69 -13.02
C VAL A 13 20.34 -7.53 -13.34
N ASP A 14 20.19 -6.43 -12.56
CA ASP A 14 20.97 -5.18 -12.70
C ASP A 14 21.83 -4.84 -11.46
N GLY A 15 21.81 -5.66 -10.42
CA GLY A 15 22.56 -5.49 -9.17
C GLY A 15 22.31 -6.63 -8.18
N LEU A 16 22.81 -6.60 -6.95
CA LEU A 16 23.55 -5.53 -6.29
C LEU A 16 24.90 -6.04 -5.81
N LYS A 17 24.95 -6.85 -4.70
CA LYS A 17 26.20 -7.20 -4.05
C LYS A 17 26.20 -8.59 -3.44
N THR A 18 27.32 -9.28 -3.55
CA THR A 18 27.60 -10.55 -2.84
C THR A 18 28.28 -10.31 -1.50
N GLY A 19 27.98 -11.14 -0.53
CA GLY A 19 28.68 -11.25 0.75
C GLY A 19 29.16 -12.67 1.00
N HIS A 20 30.15 -12.81 1.88
CA HIS A 20 30.60 -14.09 2.44
C HIS A 20 31.38 -13.83 3.73
N THR A 21 31.04 -14.57 4.77
CA THR A 21 31.85 -14.79 5.98
C THR A 21 31.78 -16.27 6.34
N GLU A 22 32.71 -16.76 7.14
CA GLU A 22 32.68 -18.15 7.59
C GLU A 22 31.47 -18.46 8.46
N GLU A 23 31.02 -17.48 9.23
CA GLU A 23 29.86 -17.61 10.13
C GLU A 23 28.52 -17.49 9.41
N ALA A 24 28.40 -16.56 8.47
CA ALA A 24 27.13 -16.25 7.79
C ALA A 24 26.97 -16.97 6.43
N GLY A 25 27.99 -17.73 5.99
CA GLY A 25 27.98 -18.40 4.70
C GLY A 25 28.01 -17.45 3.49
N TYR A 26 27.57 -17.92 2.34
CA TYR A 26 27.51 -17.15 1.12
C TYR A 26 26.15 -16.43 1.03
N GLY A 27 26.19 -15.14 0.71
CA GLY A 27 24.99 -14.30 0.57
C GLY A 27 24.99 -13.47 -0.71
N LEU A 28 23.80 -13.04 -1.11
CA LEU A 28 23.56 -12.14 -2.24
C LEU A 28 22.37 -11.23 -1.94
N VAL A 29 22.53 -9.96 -2.22
CA VAL A 29 21.42 -9.06 -2.49
C VAL A 29 21.39 -8.83 -3.99
N ALA A 30 20.32 -9.20 -4.64
CA ALA A 30 20.10 -9.03 -6.08
C ALA A 30 18.90 -8.14 -6.35
N SER A 31 18.96 -7.43 -7.46
CA SER A 31 17.85 -6.65 -8.02
C SER A 31 17.68 -7.06 -9.47
N ALA A 32 16.45 -7.30 -9.88
CA ALA A 32 16.10 -7.63 -11.25
C ALA A 32 14.92 -6.79 -11.71
N LEU A 33 14.99 -6.26 -12.94
CA LEU A 33 13.95 -5.49 -13.58
C LEU A 33 13.50 -6.20 -14.88
N ARG A 34 12.19 -6.52 -14.97
CA ARG A 34 11.58 -7.02 -16.20
C ARG A 34 10.37 -6.15 -16.54
N LYS A 35 10.41 -5.51 -17.69
CA LYS A 35 9.42 -4.46 -18.05
C LYS A 35 9.44 -3.37 -16.96
N GLU A 36 8.31 -3.12 -16.30
CA GLU A 36 8.18 -2.11 -15.24
C GLU A 36 8.18 -2.71 -13.83
N ARG A 37 8.40 -4.04 -13.70
CA ARG A 37 8.37 -4.71 -12.41
C ARG A 37 9.79 -5.03 -11.94
N ARG A 38 10.09 -4.60 -10.71
CA ARG A 38 11.34 -4.88 -10.01
C ARG A 38 11.13 -5.91 -8.92
N VAL A 39 12.02 -6.90 -8.87
CA VAL A 39 12.15 -7.86 -7.79
C VAL A 39 13.47 -7.63 -7.10
N VAL A 40 13.46 -7.55 -5.78
CA VAL A 40 14.67 -7.47 -4.94
C VAL A 40 14.73 -8.73 -4.09
N LEU A 41 15.85 -9.42 -4.15
CA LEU A 41 16.13 -10.63 -3.39
C LEU A 41 17.24 -10.36 -2.37
N MET A 42 17.05 -10.84 -1.16
CA MET A 42 18.12 -11.00 -0.18
C MET A 42 18.18 -12.46 0.29
N ILE A 43 19.34 -13.09 0.15
CA ILE A 43 19.58 -14.48 0.58
C ILE A 43 20.94 -14.57 1.30
N THR A 44 21.03 -15.39 2.32
CA THR A 44 22.24 -15.63 3.09
C THR A 44 22.26 -17.05 3.67
N GLY A 45 23.36 -17.48 4.24
CA GLY A 45 23.47 -18.80 4.88
C GLY A 45 23.74 -19.95 3.91
N LEU A 46 24.16 -19.67 2.68
CA LEU A 46 24.40 -20.71 1.69
C LEU A 46 25.83 -21.28 1.79
N ASP A 47 25.97 -22.57 1.46
CA ASP A 47 27.21 -23.31 1.70
C ASP A 47 28.30 -23.03 0.64
N SER A 48 27.91 -22.53 -0.53
CA SER A 48 28.85 -22.33 -1.63
C SER A 48 28.46 -21.19 -2.59
N LYS A 49 29.44 -20.72 -3.37
CA LYS A 49 29.21 -19.78 -4.49
C LYS A 49 28.23 -20.32 -5.53
N ARG A 50 28.31 -21.65 -5.78
CA ARG A 50 27.44 -22.32 -6.74
C ARG A 50 26.01 -22.34 -6.24
N GLN A 51 25.76 -22.78 -5.00
CA GLN A 51 24.44 -22.79 -4.39
C GLN A 51 23.83 -21.37 -4.34
N ARG A 52 24.65 -20.35 -3.99
CA ARG A 52 24.22 -18.97 -4.04
C ARG A 52 23.72 -18.54 -5.43
N ALA A 53 24.42 -18.91 -6.50
CA ALA A 53 24.00 -18.59 -7.86
C ALA A 53 22.68 -19.29 -8.21
N GLU A 54 22.61 -20.61 -8.03
CA GLU A 54 21.46 -21.45 -8.38
C GLU A 54 20.20 -21.06 -7.60
N GLU A 55 20.30 -20.87 -6.28
CA GLU A 55 19.16 -20.50 -5.45
C GLU A 55 18.68 -19.07 -5.71
N SER A 56 19.59 -18.13 -5.96
CA SER A 56 19.21 -16.77 -6.28
C SER A 56 18.52 -16.66 -7.63
N GLU A 57 18.99 -17.38 -8.63
CA GLU A 57 18.33 -17.47 -9.94
C GLU A 57 16.90 -18.04 -9.80
N ARG A 58 16.78 -19.17 -9.10
CA ARG A 58 15.49 -19.83 -8.86
C ARG A 58 14.49 -18.92 -8.16
N LEU A 59 14.91 -18.17 -7.15
CA LEU A 59 14.05 -17.26 -6.40
C LEU A 59 13.66 -16.01 -7.21
N ILE A 60 14.57 -15.46 -8.03
CA ILE A 60 14.22 -14.36 -8.95
C ILE A 60 13.17 -14.82 -9.96
N GLU A 61 13.37 -15.99 -10.59
CA GLU A 61 12.41 -16.56 -11.53
C GLU A 61 11.06 -16.85 -10.86
N TRP A 62 11.09 -17.44 -9.65
CA TRP A 62 9.89 -17.66 -8.83
C TRP A 62 9.14 -16.37 -8.57
N GLY A 63 9.84 -15.31 -8.14
CA GLY A 63 9.22 -14.02 -7.86
C GLY A 63 8.54 -13.40 -9.09
N PHE A 64 9.13 -13.56 -10.29
CA PHE A 64 8.50 -13.09 -11.52
C PHE A 64 7.35 -13.98 -12.01
N ARG A 65 7.38 -15.27 -11.72
CA ARG A 65 6.36 -16.23 -12.18
C ARG A 65 5.11 -16.22 -11.28
N GLU A 66 5.33 -16.25 -9.95
CA GLU A 66 4.24 -16.46 -8.99
C GLU A 66 3.50 -15.17 -8.59
N PHE A 67 4.08 -14.00 -8.91
CA PHE A 67 3.47 -12.72 -8.53
C PHE A 67 3.36 -11.78 -9.74
N ARG A 68 2.40 -10.87 -9.66
CA ARG A 68 2.22 -9.76 -10.59
C ARG A 68 1.86 -8.47 -9.86
N ASN A 69 2.14 -7.33 -10.47
CA ASN A 69 1.61 -6.05 -10.00
C ASN A 69 0.23 -5.82 -10.62
N ALA A 70 -0.71 -5.35 -9.82
CA ALA A 70 -2.03 -4.92 -10.25
C ALA A 70 -2.23 -3.47 -9.85
N GLN A 71 -2.52 -2.60 -10.81
CA GLN A 71 -2.95 -1.23 -10.55
C GLN A 71 -4.41 -1.28 -10.09
N LEU A 72 -4.70 -0.69 -8.94
CA LEU A 72 -6.04 -0.65 -8.33
C LEU A 72 -6.71 0.69 -8.55
N PHE A 73 -5.95 1.79 -8.41
CA PHE A 73 -6.44 3.16 -8.57
C PHE A 73 -5.39 4.01 -9.27
N ALA A 74 -5.84 4.97 -10.06
CA ALA A 74 -5.01 6.05 -10.55
C ALA A 74 -4.97 7.21 -9.53
N ALA A 75 -4.01 8.11 -9.67
CA ALA A 75 -3.93 9.33 -8.86
C ALA A 75 -5.22 10.15 -8.99
N GLY A 76 -5.80 10.56 -7.87
CA GLY A 76 -7.06 11.30 -7.80
C GLY A 76 -8.33 10.45 -7.88
N ASP A 77 -8.22 9.14 -8.03
CA ASP A 77 -9.41 8.27 -8.02
C ASP A 77 -10.11 8.31 -6.67
N ARG A 78 -11.46 8.41 -6.72
CA ARG A 78 -12.30 8.34 -5.54
C ARG A 78 -12.43 6.89 -5.07
N VAL A 79 -12.05 6.67 -3.81
CA VAL A 79 -12.07 5.35 -3.16
C VAL A 79 -13.33 5.16 -2.32
N ALA A 80 -13.71 6.18 -1.54
CA ALA A 80 -14.82 6.15 -0.61
C ALA A 80 -15.28 7.57 -0.27
N ASP A 81 -16.23 7.68 0.67
CA ASP A 81 -16.59 8.95 1.32
C ASP A 81 -16.40 8.85 2.82
N ALA A 82 -15.87 9.89 3.43
CA ALA A 82 -15.85 10.06 4.87
C ALA A 82 -16.99 10.95 5.34
N GLU A 83 -17.52 10.66 6.52
CA GLU A 83 -18.53 11.49 7.18
C GLU A 83 -17.90 12.75 7.78
N VAL A 84 -18.57 13.88 7.62
CA VAL A 84 -18.11 15.18 8.09
C VAL A 84 -19.02 15.70 9.18
N TRP A 85 -18.41 16.15 10.27
CA TRP A 85 -19.09 16.82 11.37
C TRP A 85 -18.91 18.34 11.28
N LEU A 86 -19.98 19.08 11.52
CA LEU A 86 -20.03 20.56 11.45
C LEU A 86 -19.61 21.17 10.11
N GLY A 87 -19.66 20.41 9.02
CA GLY A 87 -19.38 20.88 7.67
C GLY A 87 -20.59 21.45 6.96
N ASP A 88 -20.35 22.20 5.90
CA ASP A 88 -21.37 22.65 4.93
C ASP A 88 -21.91 21.48 4.09
N THR A 89 -21.20 20.35 4.09
CA THR A 89 -21.62 19.08 3.51
C THR A 89 -21.42 17.94 4.50
N ALA A 90 -22.29 16.92 4.43
CA ALA A 90 -22.25 15.77 5.33
C ALA A 90 -21.15 14.76 5.00
N ARG A 91 -20.56 14.82 3.80
CA ARG A 91 -19.54 13.88 3.34
C ARG A 91 -18.48 14.56 2.50
N VAL A 92 -17.25 14.03 2.58
CA VAL A 92 -16.11 14.42 1.76
C VAL A 92 -15.58 13.20 1.00
N PRO A 93 -15.33 13.30 -0.33
CA PRO A 93 -14.73 12.20 -1.07
C PRO A 93 -13.28 11.97 -0.62
N LEU A 94 -12.93 10.72 -0.44
CA LEU A 94 -11.57 10.25 -0.18
C LEU A 94 -10.93 9.84 -1.50
N VAL A 95 -9.83 10.48 -1.85
CA VAL A 95 -9.12 10.26 -3.12
C VAL A 95 -7.68 9.80 -2.89
N THR A 96 -7.12 9.10 -3.86
CA THR A 96 -5.72 8.67 -3.84
C THR A 96 -4.78 9.83 -4.17
N ALA A 97 -3.63 9.92 -3.46
CA ALA A 97 -2.60 10.92 -3.72
C ALA A 97 -1.76 10.61 -4.99
N ALA A 98 -1.64 9.33 -5.33
CA ALA A 98 -0.84 8.80 -6.43
C ALA A 98 -1.46 7.49 -6.93
N ASP A 99 -0.92 6.95 -8.01
CA ASP A 99 -1.27 5.61 -8.48
C ASP A 99 -1.06 4.57 -7.37
N VAL A 100 -2.04 3.70 -7.17
CA VAL A 100 -2.00 2.63 -6.18
C VAL A 100 -1.89 1.30 -6.89
N SER A 101 -0.74 0.65 -6.70
CA SER A 101 -0.48 -0.69 -7.20
C SER A 101 -0.14 -1.64 -6.06
N VAL A 102 -0.55 -2.87 -6.16
CA VAL A 102 -0.23 -3.94 -5.20
C VAL A 102 0.36 -5.15 -5.90
N THR A 103 1.18 -5.89 -5.17
CA THR A 103 1.63 -7.21 -5.60
C THR A 103 0.56 -8.24 -5.25
N LEU A 104 0.17 -9.03 -6.22
CA LEU A 104 -0.78 -10.13 -6.06
C LEU A 104 -0.12 -11.45 -6.48
N PRO A 105 -0.49 -12.59 -5.86
CA PRO A 105 -0.26 -13.89 -6.46
C PRO A 105 -0.81 -13.93 -7.89
N PHE A 106 -0.16 -14.69 -8.77
CA PHE A 106 -0.50 -14.70 -10.20
C PHE A 106 -1.95 -15.14 -10.47
N ASP A 107 -2.45 -16.07 -9.67
CA ASP A 107 -3.81 -16.63 -9.72
C ASP A 107 -4.87 -15.78 -8.99
N ALA A 108 -4.46 -14.83 -8.14
CA ALA A 108 -5.40 -13.95 -7.46
C ALA A 108 -5.92 -12.87 -8.41
N ALA A 109 -7.24 -12.75 -8.53
CA ALA A 109 -7.89 -11.75 -9.39
C ALA A 109 -7.80 -10.32 -8.80
N ALA A 110 -7.93 -10.21 -7.47
CA ALA A 110 -7.98 -8.95 -6.73
C ALA A 110 -7.43 -9.14 -5.30
N PRO A 111 -7.18 -8.06 -4.56
CA PRO A 111 -6.96 -8.13 -3.11
C PRO A 111 -8.15 -8.79 -2.40
N SER A 112 -7.88 -9.47 -1.28
CA SER A 112 -8.92 -10.16 -0.51
C SER A 112 -9.87 -9.17 0.19
N ARG A 113 -9.35 -7.99 0.56
CA ARG A 113 -10.11 -6.93 1.23
C ARG A 113 -9.50 -5.55 1.01
N MET A 114 -10.36 -4.55 0.85
CA MET A 114 -9.99 -3.13 0.87
C MET A 114 -10.93 -2.36 1.78
N ARG A 115 -10.38 -1.46 2.61
CA ARG A 115 -11.18 -0.61 3.49
C ARG A 115 -10.52 0.75 3.70
N ALA A 116 -11.33 1.81 3.64
CA ALA A 116 -10.93 3.12 4.10
C ALA A 116 -11.04 3.19 5.64
N VAL A 117 -10.00 3.70 6.28
CA VAL A 117 -9.92 3.85 7.74
C VAL A 117 -9.67 5.32 8.06
N TYR A 118 -10.50 5.90 8.89
CA TYR A 118 -10.39 7.28 9.38
C TYR A 118 -11.04 7.42 10.76
N ASP A 119 -10.60 8.41 11.51
CA ASP A 119 -11.24 8.78 12.77
C ASP A 119 -12.44 9.68 12.45
N GLY A 120 -13.62 9.11 12.52
CA GLY A 120 -14.83 9.80 12.08
C GLY A 120 -15.89 9.95 13.16
N PRO A 121 -16.79 10.89 12.92
CA PRO A 121 -16.87 11.84 11.78
C PRO A 121 -15.78 12.91 11.83
N ILE A 122 -15.26 13.32 10.65
CA ILE A 122 -14.16 14.30 10.53
C ILE A 122 -14.71 15.72 10.72
N GLU A 123 -14.12 16.48 11.63
CA GLU A 123 -14.57 17.84 11.92
C GLU A 123 -14.14 18.84 10.82
N ALA A 124 -15.09 19.63 10.34
CA ALA A 124 -14.80 20.74 9.43
C ALA A 124 -14.17 21.96 10.16
N PRO A 125 -13.30 22.76 9.49
CA PRO A 125 -13.08 22.79 8.05
C PRO A 125 -12.08 21.73 7.61
N ILE A 126 -12.22 21.23 6.38
CA ILE A 126 -11.33 20.28 5.74
C ILE A 126 -10.81 20.94 4.46
N GLU A 127 -9.50 20.99 4.29
CA GLU A 127 -8.88 21.52 3.07
C GLU A 127 -8.73 20.40 2.03
N GLU A 128 -8.98 20.72 0.76
CA GLU A 128 -8.71 19.81 -0.34
C GLU A 128 -7.22 19.41 -0.35
N GLY A 129 -6.93 18.13 -0.55
CA GLY A 129 -5.58 17.58 -0.50
C GLY A 129 -5.06 17.27 0.91
N ALA A 130 -5.78 17.61 1.98
CA ALA A 130 -5.40 17.18 3.33
C ALA A 130 -5.52 15.66 3.48
N GLN A 131 -4.54 15.02 4.09
CA GLN A 131 -4.63 13.60 4.42
C GLN A 131 -5.59 13.42 5.61
N ILE A 132 -6.72 12.77 5.37
CA ILE A 132 -7.78 12.58 6.36
C ILE A 132 -8.16 11.11 6.60
N ALA A 133 -7.60 10.19 5.80
CA ALA A 133 -7.88 8.77 5.90
C ALA A 133 -6.72 7.93 5.39
N SER A 134 -6.85 6.61 5.53
CA SER A 134 -5.93 5.63 4.95
C SER A 134 -6.73 4.51 4.28
N LEU A 135 -6.28 4.05 3.12
CA LEU A 135 -6.75 2.82 2.48
C LEU A 135 -5.88 1.65 2.94
N VAL A 136 -6.48 0.68 3.60
CA VAL A 136 -5.83 -0.59 3.96
C VAL A 136 -6.24 -1.64 2.94
N ILE A 137 -5.24 -2.25 2.30
CA ILE A 137 -5.38 -3.26 1.27
C ILE A 137 -4.78 -4.55 1.81
N GLU A 138 -5.59 -5.59 1.89
CA GLU A 138 -5.21 -6.91 2.39
C GLU A 138 -5.20 -7.91 1.23
N THR A 139 -4.10 -8.66 1.10
CA THR A 139 -3.96 -9.75 0.13
C THR A 139 -3.59 -11.01 0.90
N GLU A 140 -4.23 -12.13 0.59
CA GLU A 140 -3.96 -13.39 1.25
C GLU A 140 -2.48 -13.79 1.13
N GLY A 141 -1.88 -14.18 2.26
CA GLY A 141 -0.46 -14.58 2.32
C GLY A 141 0.55 -13.44 2.22
N LEU A 142 0.12 -12.18 2.11
CA LEU A 142 1.00 -11.00 2.03
C LEU A 142 0.71 -10.01 3.16
N PRO A 143 1.71 -9.22 3.59
CA PRO A 143 1.49 -8.13 4.53
C PRO A 143 0.50 -7.10 3.97
N PRO A 144 -0.34 -6.48 4.82
CA PRO A 144 -1.25 -5.42 4.39
C PRO A 144 -0.48 -4.18 3.91
N VAL A 145 -0.99 -3.54 2.87
CA VAL A 145 -0.48 -2.28 2.34
C VAL A 145 -1.39 -1.15 2.80
N THR A 146 -0.80 -0.06 3.32
CA THR A 146 -1.53 1.12 3.74
C THR A 146 -1.13 2.31 2.88
N VAL A 147 -2.14 2.99 2.29
CA VAL A 147 -1.96 4.12 1.39
C VAL A 147 -2.73 5.32 1.95
N PRO A 148 -2.15 6.53 1.96
CA PRO A 148 -2.85 7.74 2.39
C PRO A 148 -4.01 8.08 1.44
N LEU A 149 -5.14 8.50 2.02
CA LEU A 149 -6.27 9.08 1.30
C LEU A 149 -6.42 10.55 1.65
N LEU A 150 -6.63 11.36 0.63
CA LEU A 150 -6.75 12.80 0.72
C LEU A 150 -8.21 13.23 0.60
N ALA A 151 -8.53 14.40 1.15
CA ALA A 151 -9.78 15.08 0.88
C ALA A 151 -9.86 15.50 -0.60
N GLY A 152 -10.82 14.99 -1.34
CA GLY A 152 -11.00 15.29 -2.76
C GLY A 152 -11.66 16.65 -3.03
N ARG A 153 -12.02 17.39 -1.98
CA ARG A 153 -12.52 18.77 -2.05
C ARG A 153 -12.43 19.46 -0.70
N THR A 154 -12.45 20.78 -0.71
CA THR A 154 -12.61 21.59 0.50
C THR A 154 -14.03 21.45 1.06
N VAL A 155 -14.13 21.35 2.40
CA VAL A 155 -15.39 21.41 3.15
C VAL A 155 -15.29 22.56 4.16
N ALA A 156 -16.14 23.57 4.01
CA ALA A 156 -16.17 24.71 4.92
C ALA A 156 -16.97 24.37 6.19
N ARG A 157 -16.79 25.17 7.24
CA ARG A 157 -17.65 25.05 8.44
C ARG A 157 -19.09 25.39 8.08
N GLY A 158 -20.00 24.54 8.48
CA GLY A 158 -21.43 24.74 8.31
C GLY A 158 -21.95 25.96 9.09
N GLY A 159 -23.01 26.58 8.57
CA GLY A 159 -23.67 27.72 9.19
C GLY A 159 -24.36 27.36 10.50
N TYR A 160 -25.06 28.37 11.08
CA TYR A 160 -25.75 28.22 12.37
C TYR A 160 -26.76 27.06 12.39
N VAL A 161 -27.51 26.86 11.29
CA VAL A 161 -28.51 25.79 11.16
C VAL A 161 -27.85 24.40 11.26
N THR A 162 -26.73 24.19 10.58
CA THR A 162 -26.00 22.93 10.60
C THR A 162 -25.52 22.60 12.01
N ARG A 163 -25.04 23.61 12.77
CA ARG A 163 -24.62 23.44 14.16
C ARG A 163 -25.74 23.05 15.10
N VAL A 164 -26.92 23.63 14.93
CA VAL A 164 -28.12 23.30 15.72
C VAL A 164 -28.58 21.88 15.41
N GLN A 165 -28.55 21.47 14.14
CA GLN A 165 -28.94 20.12 13.74
C GLN A 165 -27.92 19.06 14.28
N ALA A 166 -26.62 19.34 14.22
CA ALA A 166 -25.59 18.46 14.77
C ALA A 166 -25.71 18.32 16.30
N ALA A 167 -26.02 19.41 17.01
CA ALA A 167 -26.24 19.35 18.46
C ALA A 167 -27.49 18.53 18.81
N ALA A 168 -28.57 18.67 18.03
CA ALA A 168 -29.81 17.90 18.22
C ALA A 168 -29.61 16.40 17.97
N SER A 169 -28.89 16.02 16.89
CA SER A 169 -28.58 14.60 16.61
C SER A 169 -27.71 13.98 17.71
N THR A 170 -26.67 14.67 18.18
CA THR A 170 -25.81 14.18 19.26
C THR A 170 -26.57 13.97 20.57
N LEU A 171 -27.57 14.81 20.87
CA LEU A 171 -28.45 14.65 22.03
C LEU A 171 -29.37 13.42 21.89
N LEU A 172 -29.94 13.23 20.70
CA LEU A 172 -30.79 12.06 20.42
C LEU A 172 -30.00 10.75 20.48
N ASP A 173 -28.78 10.70 19.93
CA ASP A 173 -27.91 9.52 19.99
C ASP A 173 -27.51 9.16 21.43
N ARG A 174 -27.23 10.18 22.26
CA ARG A 174 -26.95 9.97 23.70
C ARG A 174 -28.15 9.46 24.47
N LEU A 175 -29.34 9.93 24.14
CA LEU A 175 -30.58 9.43 24.75
C LEU A 175 -30.88 8.00 24.32
N ALA A 176 -30.68 7.68 23.03
CA ALA A 176 -30.85 6.30 22.51
C ALA A 176 -29.87 5.29 23.08
N ALA A 177 -28.64 5.72 23.44
CA ALA A 177 -27.64 4.87 24.07
C ALA A 177 -27.86 4.59 25.57
N GLN A 178 -28.85 5.24 26.19
CA GLN A 178 -29.22 5.07 27.60
C GLN A 178 -30.40 4.09 27.82
N PHE A 179 -31.02 3.64 26.73
CA PHE A 179 -32.10 2.65 26.73
C PHE A 179 -31.69 1.38 25.96
#